data_79bb27787e419fd35e1a855d9cf53d3d
#
_entry.id   79bb27787e419fd35e1a855d9cf53d3d
#
_cell.length_a   1.000
_cell.length_b   1.000
_cell.length_c   1.000
_cell.angle_alpha   90.00
_cell.angle_beta   90.00
_cell.angle_gamma   90.00
#
_symmetry.space_group_name_H-M   'P 1'
#
loop_
_entity.id
_entity.type
_entity.pdbx_description
1 polymer ?
#
loop_
_entity_poly.entity_id
_entity_poly.type
_entity_poly.pdbx_seq_one_letter_code
_entity_poly.pdbx_strand_id
1 'polypeptide(L)'
;FVGELQVRDVIYKTVMVRLPVLVPGGLCAPPKRIECPCLAVFRADAKHLKRCKGKGCVIYLHGNGTDIGGASEEAKTLARELDCHVLVPEYPGYGLAEGESNEDTVDAVTHACIRFAVELLRVPHDRLVLYGRSVGTGPAAAAAARMTLSSPLGPPAALVLHSPYTSIYEYAKEKAGGLLSYLLVSERWPTRKNLTQTGCPVLLIHGDRDEVIPFRHSAKLRKDAAKRSTSANTRKDNVKSKVNKAGDGKFRHDTRGASAGVVQLHVQKGASHNVFDFYGDVADPIASFLKRHECAPWHKGGEPWEAMDLDLRHLDARVAEFGPGDMEEYPFANMS
;
A
#
# COMPACT_ATOMS: atom_id res chain seq x y z
N PHE A 1 5.82 6.70 21.47
CA PHE A 1 6.20 5.27 21.45
C PHE A 1 7.57 5.16 20.80
N VAL A 2 8.60 4.99 21.59
CA VAL A 2 9.95 4.65 21.12
C VAL A 2 10.26 3.28 21.70
N GLY A 3 10.45 2.29 20.85
CA GLY A 3 10.81 0.94 21.25
C GLY A 3 11.91 0.40 20.36
N GLU A 4 12.72 -0.48 20.91
CA GLU A 4 13.79 -1.15 20.18
C GLU A 4 13.69 -2.65 20.42
N LEU A 5 13.72 -3.42 19.33
CA LEU A 5 13.80 -4.88 19.37
C LEU A 5 15.04 -5.32 18.62
N GLN A 6 15.95 -5.97 19.30
CA GLN A 6 17.14 -6.55 18.69
C GLN A 6 16.94 -8.03 18.39
N VAL A 7 17.21 -8.43 17.14
CA VAL A 7 17.21 -9.83 16.71
C VAL A 7 18.56 -10.11 16.02
N ARG A 8 19.47 -10.79 16.72
CA ARG A 8 20.86 -11.02 16.28
C ARG A 8 21.59 -9.70 16.00
N ASP A 9 22.07 -9.51 14.75
CA ASP A 9 22.77 -8.29 14.29
C ASP A 9 21.83 -7.22 13.70
N VAL A 10 20.52 -7.38 13.86
CA VAL A 10 19.49 -6.47 13.33
C VAL A 10 18.72 -5.84 14.48
N ILE A 11 18.48 -4.55 14.38
CA ILE A 11 17.65 -3.78 15.29
C ILE A 11 16.44 -3.25 14.52
N TYR A 12 15.25 -3.40 15.13
CA TYR A 12 14.00 -2.81 14.67
C TYR A 12 13.64 -1.67 15.62
N LYS A 13 13.84 -0.44 15.18
CA LYS A 13 13.58 0.75 15.97
C LYS A 13 12.24 1.34 15.58
N THR A 14 11.35 1.45 16.57
CA THR A 14 10.03 2.07 16.43
C THR A 14 10.11 3.53 16.83
N VAL A 15 9.71 4.43 15.95
CA VAL A 15 9.64 5.87 16.20
C VAL A 15 8.32 6.41 15.65
N MET A 16 7.87 7.54 16.22
CA MET A 16 6.77 8.31 15.65
C MET A 16 7.34 9.50 14.90
N VAL A 17 6.96 9.65 13.65
CA VAL A 17 7.26 10.83 12.82
C VAL A 17 5.99 11.60 12.54
N ARG A 18 6.08 12.90 12.30
CA ARG A 18 4.96 13.75 11.91
C ARG A 18 5.11 14.12 10.44
N LEU A 19 4.24 13.57 9.60
CA LEU A 19 4.27 13.83 8.17
C LEU A 19 3.52 15.13 7.87
N PRO A 20 4.13 16.09 7.21
CA PRO A 20 3.42 17.26 6.70
C PRO A 20 2.54 16.82 5.51
N VAL A 21 1.25 17.07 5.63
CA VAL A 21 0.25 16.67 4.64
C VAL A 21 -0.54 17.89 4.20
N LEU A 22 -0.70 18.06 2.90
CA LEU A 22 -1.63 19.04 2.33
C LEU A 22 -2.95 18.32 2.07
N VAL A 23 -3.96 18.62 2.87
CA VAL A 23 -5.32 18.09 2.67
C VAL A 23 -6.16 19.06 1.85
N PRO A 24 -7.00 18.57 0.93
CA PRO A 24 -7.91 19.42 0.19
C PRO A 24 -8.81 20.21 1.13
N GLY A 25 -9.03 21.49 0.82
CA GLY A 25 -10.07 22.29 1.46
C GLY A 25 -11.45 21.83 1.00
N GLY A 26 -12.50 22.12 1.79
CA GLY A 26 -13.88 21.91 1.33
C GLY A 26 -14.20 22.77 0.09
N LEU A 27 -15.40 22.62 -0.45
CA LEU A 27 -15.89 23.16 -1.75
C LEU A 27 -15.50 24.61 -2.11
N CYS A 28 -15.08 25.43 -1.15
CA CYS A 28 -14.63 26.81 -1.36
C CYS A 28 -13.44 27.20 -0.47
N ALA A 29 -12.75 26.24 0.16
CA ALA A 29 -11.64 26.54 1.05
C ALA A 29 -10.31 26.12 0.40
N PRO A 30 -9.23 26.90 0.61
CA PRO A 30 -7.90 26.49 0.12
C PRO A 30 -7.43 25.23 0.82
N PRO A 31 -6.49 24.48 0.21
CA PRO A 31 -5.86 23.35 0.86
C PRO A 31 -5.25 23.73 2.21
N LYS A 32 -5.37 22.85 3.19
CA LYS A 32 -4.85 23.06 4.54
C LYS A 32 -3.68 22.13 4.82
N ARG A 33 -2.59 22.68 5.34
CA ARG A 33 -1.48 21.88 5.87
C ARG A 33 -1.86 21.35 7.24
N ILE A 34 -1.68 20.04 7.45
CA ILE A 34 -1.82 19.35 8.72
C ILE A 34 -0.59 18.50 9.00
N GLU A 35 -0.40 18.13 10.25
CA GLU A 35 0.66 17.22 10.69
C GLU A 35 0.04 15.87 11.05
N CYS A 36 0.29 14.84 10.23
CA CYS A 36 -0.23 13.50 10.49
C CYS A 36 0.83 12.62 11.17
N PRO A 37 0.53 12.04 12.35
CA PRO A 37 1.41 11.04 12.95
C PRO A 37 1.61 9.86 12.01
N CYS A 38 2.82 9.32 11.99
CA CYS A 38 3.14 8.07 11.30
C CYS A 38 4.02 7.22 12.20
N LEU A 39 3.60 6.02 12.49
CA LEU A 39 4.43 5.03 13.17
C LEU A 39 5.42 4.45 12.16
N ALA A 40 6.70 4.61 12.41
CA ALA A 40 7.76 4.06 11.58
C ALA A 40 8.53 2.98 12.34
N VAL A 41 8.64 1.80 11.76
CA VAL A 41 9.51 0.73 12.24
C VAL A 41 10.68 0.62 11.27
N PHE A 42 11.84 1.08 11.70
CA PHE A 42 13.08 1.05 10.91
C PHE A 42 13.89 -0.19 11.23
N ARG A 43 14.23 -0.92 10.20
CA ARG A 43 15.23 -1.99 10.27
C ARG A 43 16.62 -1.38 10.12
N ALA A 44 17.52 -1.61 11.05
CA ALA A 44 18.88 -1.11 11.07
C ALA A 44 19.88 -2.23 11.38
N ASP A 45 21.14 -2.04 10.97
CA ASP A 45 22.24 -2.89 11.38
C ASP A 45 22.68 -2.52 12.82
N ALA A 46 22.79 -3.51 13.71
CA ALA A 46 23.19 -3.29 15.09
C ALA A 46 24.56 -2.63 15.24
N LYS A 47 25.49 -2.88 14.31
CA LYS A 47 26.82 -2.28 14.28
C LYS A 47 26.84 -0.87 13.69
N HIS A 48 25.84 -0.53 12.89
CA HIS A 48 25.78 0.73 12.16
C HIS A 48 24.36 1.33 12.24
N LEU A 49 23.96 1.80 13.43
CA LEU A 49 22.64 2.40 13.71
C LEU A 49 22.27 3.57 12.79
N LYS A 50 23.24 4.16 12.10
CA LYS A 50 23.03 5.21 11.09
C LYS A 50 22.64 4.68 9.72
N ARG A 51 22.81 3.38 9.48
CA ARG A 51 22.48 2.76 8.18
C ARG A 51 21.21 1.94 8.32
N CYS A 52 20.11 2.52 7.89
CA CYS A 52 18.87 1.79 7.74
C CYS A 52 18.97 0.90 6.52
N LYS A 53 19.25 -0.38 6.70
CA LYS A 53 19.29 -1.37 5.63
C LYS A 53 18.06 -2.26 5.74
N GLY A 54 17.35 -2.46 4.65
CA GLY A 54 16.21 -3.36 4.59
C GLY A 54 15.96 -3.86 3.18
N LYS A 55 15.14 -4.88 3.04
CA LYS A 55 14.75 -5.36 1.71
C LYS A 55 13.84 -4.38 0.97
N GLY A 56 13.14 -3.53 1.70
CA GLY A 56 12.21 -2.55 1.15
C GLY A 56 11.41 -1.87 2.25
N CYS A 57 10.24 -1.38 1.91
CA CYS A 57 9.33 -0.73 2.84
C CYS A 57 7.88 -1.18 2.62
N VAL A 58 7.19 -1.51 3.70
CA VAL A 58 5.73 -1.72 3.71
C VAL A 58 5.07 -0.43 4.16
N ILE A 59 4.11 0.07 3.38
CA ILE A 59 3.19 1.10 3.82
C ILE A 59 1.91 0.38 4.24
N TYR A 60 1.65 0.39 5.55
CA TYR A 60 0.52 -0.30 6.15
C TYR A 60 -0.62 0.69 6.44
N LEU A 61 -1.69 0.56 5.68
CA LEU A 61 -2.93 1.32 5.83
C LEU A 61 -3.90 0.50 6.69
N HIS A 62 -4.07 0.92 7.95
CA HIS A 62 -4.80 0.17 8.97
C HIS A 62 -6.32 0.16 8.77
N GLY A 63 -7.02 -0.68 9.52
CA GLY A 63 -8.47 -0.81 9.49
C GLY A 63 -9.21 0.27 10.27
N ASN A 64 -10.53 0.33 10.10
CA ASN A 64 -11.41 1.15 10.95
C ASN A 64 -11.43 0.59 12.38
N GLY A 65 -11.58 1.47 13.37
CA GLY A 65 -11.66 1.07 14.78
C GLY A 65 -10.30 0.76 15.44
N THR A 66 -9.20 1.05 14.75
CA THR A 66 -7.84 1.03 15.30
C THR A 66 -7.10 2.32 14.92
N ASP A 67 -5.96 2.54 15.52
CA ASP A 67 -5.02 3.63 15.25
C ASP A 67 -3.61 3.07 15.06
N ILE A 68 -2.63 3.94 14.88
CA ILE A 68 -1.22 3.52 14.76
C ILE A 68 -0.69 2.82 16.00
N GLY A 69 -1.25 3.10 17.19
CA GLY A 69 -0.91 2.40 18.43
C GLY A 69 -1.37 0.95 18.41
N GLY A 70 -2.64 0.73 18.04
CA GLY A 70 -3.22 -0.61 17.87
C GLY A 70 -2.56 -1.42 16.75
N ALA A 71 -2.09 -0.77 15.69
CA ALA A 71 -1.38 -1.42 14.58
C ALA A 71 0.11 -1.71 14.86
N SER A 72 0.65 -1.25 15.98
CA SER A 72 2.10 -1.28 16.29
C SER A 72 2.70 -2.69 16.28
N GLU A 73 2.05 -3.66 16.90
CA GLU A 73 2.59 -5.04 16.97
C GLU A 73 2.52 -5.75 15.60
N GLU A 74 1.48 -5.49 14.82
CA GLU A 74 1.37 -5.97 13.44
C GLU A 74 2.50 -5.38 12.57
N ALA A 75 2.78 -4.07 12.72
CA ALA A 75 3.86 -3.39 12.01
C ALA A 75 5.24 -3.95 12.37
N LYS A 76 5.52 -4.20 13.65
CA LYS A 76 6.78 -4.82 14.11
C LYS A 76 6.92 -6.25 13.58
N THR A 77 5.82 -7.00 13.53
CA THR A 77 5.81 -8.36 12.98
C THR A 77 6.11 -8.34 11.49
N LEU A 78 5.48 -7.46 10.71
CA LEU A 78 5.79 -7.29 9.28
C LEU A 78 7.25 -6.89 9.06
N ALA A 79 7.76 -5.93 9.84
CA ALA A 79 9.15 -5.47 9.71
C ALA A 79 10.14 -6.63 9.90
N ARG A 80 9.92 -7.46 10.92
CA ARG A 80 10.77 -8.60 11.24
C ARG A 80 10.68 -9.71 10.20
N GLU A 81 9.46 -10.12 9.84
CA GLU A 81 9.25 -11.27 8.94
C GLU A 81 9.65 -10.96 7.49
N LEU A 82 9.48 -9.71 7.07
CA LEU A 82 9.83 -9.27 5.73
C LEU A 82 11.24 -8.66 5.63
N ASP A 83 11.94 -8.51 6.76
CA ASP A 83 13.26 -7.87 6.86
C ASP A 83 13.29 -6.48 6.19
N CYS A 84 12.31 -5.62 6.53
CA CYS A 84 12.04 -4.35 5.86
C CYS A 84 11.67 -3.23 6.84
N HIS A 85 11.53 -2.02 6.32
CA HIS A 85 10.88 -0.93 7.05
C HIS A 85 9.37 -1.06 6.97
N VAL A 86 8.66 -0.54 7.98
CA VAL A 86 7.20 -0.43 7.95
C VAL A 86 6.80 0.98 8.36
N LEU A 87 5.91 1.60 7.58
CA LEU A 87 5.32 2.89 7.85
C LEU A 87 3.80 2.71 8.00
N VAL A 88 3.26 3.20 9.09
CA VAL A 88 1.81 3.18 9.37
C VAL A 88 1.35 4.61 9.58
N PRO A 89 0.82 5.28 8.56
CA PRO A 89 0.30 6.63 8.69
C PRO A 89 -1.03 6.62 9.44
N GLU A 90 -1.25 7.62 10.32
CA GLU A 90 -2.54 7.85 10.96
C GLU A 90 -3.48 8.58 10.00
N TYR A 91 -4.75 8.22 10.01
CA TYR A 91 -5.74 8.95 9.21
C TYR A 91 -6.22 10.22 9.94
N PRO A 92 -6.52 11.32 9.22
CA PRO A 92 -7.14 12.48 9.83
C PRO A 92 -8.42 12.11 10.59
N GLY A 93 -8.53 12.59 11.83
CA GLY A 93 -9.63 12.25 12.74
C GLY A 93 -9.51 10.92 13.47
N TYR A 94 -8.41 10.15 13.26
CA TYR A 94 -8.09 8.95 14.03
C TYR A 94 -6.97 9.23 15.04
N GLY A 95 -6.98 8.50 16.14
CA GLY A 95 -5.94 8.57 17.16
C GLY A 95 -5.62 10.01 17.58
N LEU A 96 -4.41 10.46 17.30
CA LEU A 96 -3.92 11.80 17.59
C LEU A 96 -3.89 12.73 16.36
N ALA A 97 -4.38 12.28 15.21
CA ALA A 97 -4.37 13.09 13.99
C ALA A 97 -5.56 14.05 13.97
N GLU A 98 -5.28 15.32 13.70
CA GLU A 98 -6.30 16.34 13.51
C GLU A 98 -7.03 16.18 12.17
N GLY A 99 -8.25 16.71 12.09
CA GLY A 99 -9.04 16.77 10.87
C GLY A 99 -10.17 15.75 10.80
N GLU A 100 -10.66 15.50 9.61
CA GLU A 100 -11.76 14.58 9.34
C GLU A 100 -11.33 13.51 8.33
N SER A 101 -11.77 12.28 8.57
CA SER A 101 -11.48 11.15 7.69
C SER A 101 -12.49 11.08 6.55
N ASN A 102 -11.99 11.27 5.34
CA ASN A 102 -12.72 11.04 4.10
C ASN A 102 -11.76 10.52 3.02
N GLU A 103 -12.26 10.21 1.82
CA GLU A 103 -11.42 9.65 0.74
C GLU A 103 -10.25 10.57 0.41
N ASP A 104 -10.49 11.86 0.23
CA ASP A 104 -9.46 12.83 -0.19
C ASP A 104 -8.38 13.00 0.88
N THR A 105 -8.78 13.11 2.15
CA THR A 105 -7.83 13.30 3.26
C THR A 105 -7.00 12.04 3.54
N VAL A 106 -7.59 10.86 3.46
CA VAL A 106 -6.88 9.58 3.62
C VAL A 106 -5.95 9.33 2.42
N ASP A 107 -6.39 9.65 1.20
CA ASP A 107 -5.55 9.55 0.01
C ASP A 107 -4.35 10.54 0.08
N ALA A 108 -4.57 11.77 0.57
CA ALA A 108 -3.49 12.74 0.78
C ALA A 108 -2.43 12.24 1.77
N VAL A 109 -2.86 11.67 2.90
CA VAL A 109 -1.96 11.08 3.90
C VAL A 109 -1.22 9.87 3.33
N THR A 110 -1.92 8.99 2.61
CA THR A 110 -1.31 7.83 1.95
C THR A 110 -0.23 8.28 0.98
N HIS A 111 -0.51 9.31 0.19
CA HIS A 111 0.44 9.89 -0.75
C HIS A 111 1.65 10.52 -0.05
N ALA A 112 1.44 11.31 1.01
CA ALA A 112 2.53 11.89 1.81
C ALA A 112 3.43 10.80 2.40
N CYS A 113 2.86 9.68 2.85
CA CYS A 113 3.62 8.54 3.35
C CYS A 113 4.45 7.86 2.24
N ILE A 114 3.90 7.70 1.03
CA ILE A 114 4.64 7.19 -0.13
C ILE A 114 5.79 8.13 -0.49
N ARG A 115 5.54 9.44 -0.55
CA ARG A 115 6.58 10.45 -0.79
C ARG A 115 7.68 10.37 0.26
N PHE A 116 7.32 10.30 1.54
CA PHE A 116 8.27 10.14 2.63
C PHE A 116 9.18 8.92 2.41
N ALA A 117 8.60 7.77 2.05
CA ALA A 117 9.37 6.57 1.77
C ALA A 117 10.31 6.75 0.55
N VAL A 118 9.82 7.31 -0.55
CA VAL A 118 10.60 7.41 -1.81
C VAL A 118 11.60 8.56 -1.78
N GLU A 119 11.18 9.74 -1.34
CA GLU A 119 11.99 10.96 -1.47
C GLU A 119 12.94 11.15 -0.28
N LEU A 120 12.45 10.92 0.95
CA LEU A 120 13.26 11.11 2.15
C LEU A 120 14.03 9.84 2.53
N LEU A 121 13.37 8.69 2.59
CA LEU A 121 14.03 7.42 2.91
C LEU A 121 14.75 6.82 1.69
N ARG A 122 14.54 7.34 0.49
CA ARG A 122 15.13 6.87 -0.77
C ARG A 122 14.80 5.41 -1.11
N VAL A 123 13.66 4.92 -0.65
CA VAL A 123 13.19 3.57 -0.99
C VAL A 123 12.85 3.52 -2.48
N PRO A 124 13.46 2.64 -3.27
CA PRO A 124 13.04 2.44 -4.65
C PRO A 124 11.57 2.01 -4.70
N HIS A 125 10.77 2.56 -5.64
CA HIS A 125 9.33 2.29 -5.72
C HIS A 125 9.02 0.80 -5.97
N ASP A 126 9.88 0.09 -6.70
CA ASP A 126 9.79 -1.35 -6.93
C ASP A 126 10.15 -2.19 -5.68
N ARG A 127 10.47 -1.53 -4.56
CA ARG A 127 10.67 -2.10 -3.23
C ARG A 127 9.62 -1.64 -2.21
N LEU A 128 8.57 -0.97 -2.68
CA LEU A 128 7.42 -0.63 -1.85
C LEU A 128 6.36 -1.72 -1.93
N VAL A 129 5.86 -2.15 -0.78
CA VAL A 129 4.67 -2.98 -0.65
C VAL A 129 3.57 -2.13 -0.04
N LEU A 130 2.44 -2.01 -0.72
CA LEU A 130 1.26 -1.37 -0.17
C LEU A 130 0.40 -2.46 0.49
N TYR A 131 0.22 -2.37 1.79
CA TYR A 131 -0.62 -3.28 2.57
C TYR A 131 -1.79 -2.52 3.16
N GLY A 132 -3.01 -2.91 2.81
CA GLY A 132 -4.24 -2.35 3.36
C GLY A 132 -5.07 -3.40 4.07
N ARG A 133 -5.61 -3.06 5.25
CA ARG A 133 -6.53 -3.92 6.01
C ARG A 133 -7.91 -3.27 6.09
N SER A 134 -8.98 -4.02 5.81
CA SER A 134 -10.36 -3.55 5.92
C SER A 134 -10.57 -2.24 5.14
N VAL A 135 -10.95 -1.13 5.79
CA VAL A 135 -11.08 0.19 5.13
C VAL A 135 -9.80 0.62 4.42
N GLY A 136 -8.63 0.30 4.97
CA GLY A 136 -7.33 0.62 4.38
C GLY A 136 -7.05 -0.07 3.03
N THR A 137 -7.84 -1.07 2.65
CA THR A 137 -7.71 -1.72 1.33
C THR A 137 -8.09 -0.81 0.17
N GLY A 138 -9.00 0.13 0.39
CA GLY A 138 -9.40 1.13 -0.59
C GLY A 138 -8.26 2.07 -0.99
N PRO A 139 -7.71 2.86 -0.04
CA PRO A 139 -6.59 3.75 -0.33
C PRO A 139 -5.35 3.00 -0.80
N ALA A 140 -5.07 1.77 -0.31
CA ALA A 140 -3.97 0.96 -0.82
C ALA A 140 -4.13 0.63 -2.31
N ALA A 141 -5.33 0.19 -2.72
CA ALA A 141 -5.62 -0.12 -4.11
C ALA A 141 -5.62 1.13 -5.00
N ALA A 142 -6.14 2.26 -4.51
CA ALA A 142 -6.12 3.55 -5.20
C ALA A 142 -4.67 4.03 -5.43
N ALA A 143 -3.84 3.98 -4.40
CA ALA A 143 -2.43 4.35 -4.50
C ALA A 143 -1.66 3.46 -5.48
N ALA A 144 -1.83 2.13 -5.45
CA ALA A 144 -1.19 1.22 -6.39
C ALA A 144 -1.59 1.47 -7.84
N ALA A 145 -2.87 1.77 -8.09
CA ALA A 145 -3.37 2.13 -9.41
C ALA A 145 -2.76 3.45 -9.91
N ARG A 146 -2.75 4.48 -9.07
CA ARG A 146 -2.14 5.78 -9.38
C ARG A 146 -0.64 5.65 -9.67
N MET A 147 0.13 4.95 -8.84
CA MET A 147 1.54 4.68 -9.09
C MET A 147 1.77 4.01 -10.43
N THR A 148 0.89 3.09 -10.83
CA THR A 148 0.99 2.39 -12.12
C THR A 148 0.71 3.30 -13.32
N LEU A 149 -0.30 4.17 -13.20
CA LEU A 149 -0.80 4.96 -14.32
C LEU A 149 -0.04 6.28 -14.53
N SER A 150 0.35 6.92 -13.46
CA SER A 150 0.76 8.31 -13.48
C SER A 150 2.17 8.55 -12.94
N SER A 151 2.72 7.61 -12.17
CA SER A 151 4.09 7.79 -11.67
C SER A 151 5.12 7.44 -12.74
N PRO A 152 6.10 8.34 -12.99
CA PRO A 152 7.23 8.02 -13.85
C PRO A 152 8.08 6.88 -13.31
N LEU A 153 7.95 6.59 -12.02
CA LEU A 153 8.69 5.53 -11.33
C LEU A 153 8.08 4.13 -11.54
N GLY A 154 6.81 4.04 -11.95
CA GLY A 154 6.12 2.76 -12.17
C GLY A 154 5.39 2.21 -10.95
N PRO A 155 4.90 0.94 -11.02
CA PRO A 155 4.10 0.33 -9.97
C PRO A 155 4.94 -0.01 -8.72
N PRO A 156 4.30 -0.20 -7.54
CA PRO A 156 4.96 -0.74 -6.37
C PRO A 156 5.38 -2.21 -6.58
N ALA A 157 6.22 -2.76 -5.69
CA ALA A 157 6.62 -4.17 -5.72
C ALA A 157 5.42 -5.13 -5.64
N ALA A 158 4.48 -4.84 -4.76
CA ALA A 158 3.25 -5.62 -4.58
C ALA A 158 2.14 -4.80 -3.90
N LEU A 159 0.92 -5.26 -4.10
CA LEU A 159 -0.27 -4.80 -3.38
C LEU A 159 -0.84 -5.97 -2.57
N VAL A 160 -1.04 -5.78 -1.27
CA VAL A 160 -1.65 -6.75 -0.35
C VAL A 160 -2.93 -6.16 0.23
N LEU A 161 -4.03 -6.86 0.07
CA LEU A 161 -5.35 -6.44 0.55
C LEU A 161 -5.93 -7.50 1.51
N HIS A 162 -6.04 -7.16 2.79
CA HIS A 162 -6.57 -8.02 3.83
C HIS A 162 -8.02 -7.64 4.17
N SER A 163 -8.94 -8.58 3.99
CA SER A 163 -10.40 -8.39 4.07
C SER A 163 -10.89 -7.22 3.19
N PRO A 164 -10.61 -7.21 1.88
CA PRO A 164 -11.00 -6.12 1.00
C PRO A 164 -12.49 -6.15 0.66
N TYR A 165 -13.03 -4.95 0.42
CA TYR A 165 -14.35 -4.72 -0.21
C TYR A 165 -14.20 -4.38 -1.70
N THR A 166 -15.27 -4.58 -2.47
CA THR A 166 -15.29 -4.23 -3.92
C THR A 166 -15.38 -2.70 -4.14
N SER A 167 -16.21 -2.02 -3.34
CA SER A 167 -16.27 -0.57 -3.12
C SER A 167 -17.06 -0.29 -1.85
N ILE A 168 -16.93 0.90 -1.27
CA ILE A 168 -17.71 1.30 -0.09
C ILE A 168 -19.20 1.30 -0.44
N TYR A 169 -19.57 1.74 -1.63
CA TYR A 169 -20.97 1.73 -2.09
C TYR A 169 -21.54 0.30 -2.14
N GLU A 170 -20.87 -0.65 -2.81
CA GLU A 170 -21.32 -2.03 -2.88
C GLU A 170 -21.45 -2.67 -1.49
N TYR A 171 -20.49 -2.41 -0.61
CA TYR A 171 -20.53 -2.87 0.79
C TYR A 171 -21.72 -2.27 1.57
N ALA A 172 -21.92 -0.96 1.49
CA ALA A 172 -23.02 -0.28 2.15
C ALA A 172 -24.40 -0.76 1.64
N LYS A 173 -24.52 -0.98 0.33
CA LYS A 173 -25.72 -1.52 -0.31
C LYS A 173 -26.09 -2.89 0.24
N GLU A 174 -25.13 -3.75 0.50
CA GLU A 174 -25.34 -5.08 1.09
C GLU A 174 -25.79 -5.01 2.55
N LYS A 175 -25.31 -4.03 3.33
CA LYS A 175 -25.61 -3.90 4.76
C LYS A 175 -26.89 -3.12 5.03
N ALA A 176 -27.17 -2.03 4.30
CA ALA A 176 -28.27 -1.10 4.57
C ALA A 176 -29.46 -1.20 3.61
N GLY A 177 -29.37 -2.05 2.57
CA GLY A 177 -30.38 -2.10 1.49
C GLY A 177 -30.19 -1.00 0.42
N GLY A 178 -30.64 -1.33 -0.81
CA GLY A 178 -30.24 -0.56 -2.01
C GLY A 178 -30.70 0.90 -2.05
N LEU A 179 -31.90 1.23 -1.54
CA LEU A 179 -32.43 2.60 -1.64
C LEU A 179 -31.73 3.56 -0.67
N LEU A 180 -31.48 3.13 0.58
CA LEU A 180 -30.86 3.97 1.60
C LEU A 180 -29.37 4.22 1.29
N SER A 181 -28.66 3.21 0.79
CA SER A 181 -27.25 3.37 0.39
C SER A 181 -27.07 4.30 -0.80
N TYR A 182 -28.00 4.30 -1.77
CA TYR A 182 -27.97 5.22 -2.93
C TYR A 182 -28.10 6.68 -2.52
N LEU A 183 -28.85 6.96 -1.46
CA LEU A 183 -29.07 8.33 -0.97
C LEU A 183 -27.94 8.83 -0.05
N LEU A 184 -27.22 7.94 0.63
CA LEU A 184 -26.32 8.30 1.72
C LEU A 184 -24.84 8.06 1.43
N VAL A 185 -24.49 7.24 0.43
CA VAL A 185 -23.11 6.82 0.21
C VAL A 185 -22.69 7.05 -1.24
N SER A 186 -21.74 7.96 -1.45
CA SER A 186 -21.06 8.10 -2.74
C SER A 186 -20.13 6.92 -3.01
N GLU A 187 -19.86 6.65 -4.29
CA GLU A 187 -18.84 5.67 -4.67
C GLU A 187 -17.48 6.15 -4.16
N ARG A 188 -16.93 5.42 -3.22
CA ARG A 188 -15.61 5.71 -2.64
C ARG A 188 -14.73 4.48 -2.75
N TRP A 189 -13.44 4.72 -3.01
CA TRP A 189 -12.45 3.68 -3.21
C TRP A 189 -12.99 2.49 -4.01
N PRO A 190 -13.23 2.65 -5.31
CA PRO A 190 -13.69 1.56 -6.17
C PRO A 190 -12.57 0.53 -6.36
N THR A 191 -12.32 -0.28 -5.32
CA THR A 191 -11.23 -1.27 -5.26
C THR A 191 -11.21 -2.15 -6.49
N ARG A 192 -12.40 -2.55 -6.97
CA ARG A 192 -12.57 -3.35 -8.18
C ARG A 192 -12.00 -2.65 -9.42
N LYS A 193 -12.27 -1.35 -9.61
CA LYS A 193 -11.73 -0.55 -10.72
C LYS A 193 -10.21 -0.40 -10.54
N ASN A 194 -9.75 -0.04 -9.35
CA ASN A 194 -8.34 0.18 -9.05
C ASN A 194 -7.47 -1.05 -9.29
N LEU A 195 -7.93 -2.24 -8.87
CA LEU A 195 -7.22 -3.50 -9.16
C LEU A 195 -7.06 -3.75 -10.65
N THR A 196 -7.98 -3.26 -11.46
CA THR A 196 -7.88 -3.40 -12.90
C THR A 196 -6.82 -2.50 -13.55
N GLN A 197 -6.37 -1.50 -12.83
CA GLN A 197 -5.38 -0.50 -13.25
C GLN A 197 -4.00 -0.74 -12.60
N THR A 198 -3.94 -1.64 -11.62
CA THR A 198 -2.72 -1.96 -10.89
C THR A 198 -1.77 -2.82 -11.74
N GLY A 199 -0.50 -2.41 -11.83
CA GLY A 199 0.54 -3.06 -12.64
C GLY A 199 1.46 -4.00 -11.86
N CYS A 200 1.26 -4.16 -10.55
CA CYS A 200 2.04 -5.07 -9.70
C CYS A 200 1.28 -6.35 -9.37
N PRO A 201 1.95 -7.39 -8.84
CA PRO A 201 1.32 -8.56 -8.25
C PRO A 201 0.42 -8.19 -7.07
N VAL A 202 -0.72 -8.86 -6.94
CA VAL A 202 -1.72 -8.60 -5.90
C VAL A 202 -1.98 -9.86 -5.07
N LEU A 203 -1.88 -9.73 -3.75
CA LEU A 203 -2.31 -10.75 -2.79
C LEU A 203 -3.59 -10.28 -2.09
N LEU A 204 -4.64 -11.07 -2.20
CA LEU A 204 -5.86 -10.92 -1.40
C LEU A 204 -5.76 -11.91 -0.24
N ILE A 205 -6.01 -11.44 1.00
CA ILE A 205 -6.08 -12.27 2.21
C ILE A 205 -7.48 -12.09 2.78
N HIS A 206 -8.19 -13.18 3.13
CA HIS A 206 -9.55 -13.06 3.65
C HIS A 206 -9.96 -14.25 4.50
N GLY A 207 -10.57 -13.98 5.66
CA GLY A 207 -11.19 -14.98 6.50
C GLY A 207 -12.48 -15.55 5.88
N ASP A 208 -12.63 -16.86 5.88
CA ASP A 208 -13.85 -17.50 5.33
C ASP A 208 -15.08 -17.34 6.23
N ARG A 209 -14.88 -16.87 7.48
CA ARG A 209 -15.94 -16.53 8.44
C ARG A 209 -16.01 -15.03 8.75
N ASP A 210 -15.52 -14.18 7.84
CA ASP A 210 -15.59 -12.73 8.00
C ASP A 210 -17.06 -12.25 7.98
N GLU A 211 -17.53 -11.80 9.14
CA GLU A 211 -18.88 -11.32 9.38
C GLU A 211 -19.06 -9.84 9.07
N VAL A 212 -17.95 -9.09 8.97
CA VAL A 212 -17.96 -7.66 8.65
C VAL A 212 -17.97 -7.46 7.16
N ILE A 213 -16.90 -7.87 6.47
CA ILE A 213 -16.79 -7.83 5.01
C ILE A 213 -16.89 -9.26 4.49
N PRO A 214 -18.00 -9.66 3.87
CA PRO A 214 -18.17 -11.04 3.44
C PRO A 214 -17.09 -11.50 2.43
N PHE A 215 -16.61 -12.72 2.60
CA PHE A 215 -15.58 -13.34 1.75
C PHE A 215 -15.85 -13.24 0.24
N ARG A 216 -17.13 -13.18 -0.17
CA ARG A 216 -17.51 -13.02 -1.59
C ARG A 216 -16.93 -11.78 -2.26
N HIS A 217 -16.58 -10.72 -1.51
CA HIS A 217 -15.90 -9.55 -2.06
C HIS A 217 -14.53 -9.93 -2.64
N SER A 218 -13.69 -10.66 -1.90
CA SER A 218 -12.40 -11.14 -2.38
C SER A 218 -12.56 -12.13 -3.54
N ALA A 219 -13.51 -13.04 -3.47
CA ALA A 219 -13.80 -13.98 -4.56
C ALA A 219 -14.19 -13.24 -5.86
N LYS A 220 -15.01 -12.16 -5.75
CA LYS A 220 -15.40 -11.31 -6.88
C LYS A 220 -14.21 -10.54 -7.44
N LEU A 221 -13.40 -9.90 -6.58
CA LEU A 221 -12.20 -9.17 -6.99
C LEU A 221 -11.22 -10.07 -7.75
N ARG A 222 -10.93 -11.27 -7.24
CA ARG A 222 -10.07 -12.25 -7.91
C ARG A 222 -10.62 -12.65 -9.28
N LYS A 223 -11.94 -12.97 -9.36
CA LYS A 223 -12.59 -13.38 -10.59
C LYS A 223 -12.52 -12.30 -11.69
N ASP A 224 -12.75 -11.06 -11.30
CA ASP A 224 -12.77 -9.94 -12.26
C ASP A 224 -11.35 -9.57 -12.72
N ALA A 225 -10.36 -9.65 -11.85
CA ALA A 225 -8.98 -9.47 -12.22
C ALA A 225 -8.46 -10.56 -13.19
N ALA A 226 -8.83 -11.82 -12.97
CA ALA A 226 -8.46 -12.94 -13.86
C ALA A 226 -8.98 -12.78 -15.28
N LYS A 227 -10.21 -12.24 -15.46
CA LYS A 227 -10.79 -11.99 -16.79
C LYS A 227 -10.00 -10.99 -17.63
N ARG A 228 -9.31 -10.03 -16.98
CA ARG A 228 -8.49 -9.03 -17.69
C ARG A 228 -7.15 -9.56 -18.14
N SER A 229 -6.54 -10.43 -17.37
CA SER A 229 -5.29 -11.09 -17.74
C SER A 229 -5.45 -11.84 -19.08
N THR A 230 -6.57 -12.52 -19.27
CA THR A 230 -6.88 -13.21 -20.53
C THR A 230 -7.14 -12.25 -21.69
N SER A 231 -7.89 -11.15 -21.46
CA SER A 231 -8.18 -10.15 -22.50
C SER A 231 -6.96 -9.34 -22.94
N ALA A 232 -6.03 -9.07 -22.01
CA ALA A 232 -4.78 -8.36 -22.30
C ALA A 232 -3.81 -9.23 -23.12
N ASN A 233 -3.74 -10.53 -22.86
CA ASN A 233 -2.95 -11.48 -23.64
C ASN A 233 -3.47 -11.61 -25.07
N THR A 234 -4.78 -11.73 -25.25
CA THR A 234 -5.39 -11.81 -26.58
C THR A 234 -5.15 -10.54 -27.41
N ARG A 235 -5.12 -9.35 -26.78
CA ARG A 235 -4.77 -8.10 -27.47
C ARG A 235 -3.28 -8.01 -27.82
N LYS A 236 -2.37 -8.52 -26.97
CA LYS A 236 -0.92 -8.55 -27.26
C LYS A 236 -0.60 -9.48 -28.45
N ASP A 237 -1.26 -10.61 -28.55
CA ASP A 237 -1.07 -11.56 -29.64
C ASP A 237 -1.56 -10.96 -30.96
N ASN A 238 -2.69 -10.25 -30.97
CA ASN A 238 -3.21 -9.54 -32.14
C ASN A 238 -2.37 -8.33 -32.56
N VAL A 239 -1.67 -7.65 -31.59
CA VAL A 239 -0.77 -6.54 -31.92
C VAL A 239 0.57 -7.05 -32.42
N LYS A 240 1.12 -8.14 -31.86
CA LYS A 240 2.35 -8.77 -32.35
C LYS A 240 2.18 -9.29 -33.77
N SER A 241 1.01 -9.84 -34.13
CA SER A 241 0.72 -10.29 -35.51
C SER A 241 0.60 -9.15 -36.53
N LYS A 242 0.30 -7.91 -36.10
CA LYS A 242 0.26 -6.71 -36.96
C LYS A 242 1.60 -5.98 -37.07
N VAL A 243 2.46 -6.02 -36.01
CA VAL A 243 3.75 -5.33 -35.99
C VAL A 243 4.84 -6.08 -36.79
N ASN A 244 4.73 -7.39 -36.93
CA ASN A 244 5.65 -8.17 -37.77
C ASN A 244 5.50 -7.88 -39.28
N LYS A 245 4.62 -6.96 -39.68
CA LYS A 245 4.45 -6.48 -41.08
C LYS A 245 5.02 -5.09 -41.36
N ALA A 246 5.54 -4.37 -40.32
CA ALA A 246 6.17 -3.07 -40.50
C ALA A 246 7.46 -3.05 -39.68
N GLY A 247 8.59 -3.26 -40.40
CA GLY A 247 9.91 -3.11 -39.81
C GLY A 247 10.18 -1.65 -39.49
N ASP A 248 10.48 -1.35 -38.24
CA ASP A 248 11.59 -0.46 -37.86
C ASP A 248 11.77 -0.48 -36.32
N GLY A 249 13.01 -0.71 -35.91
CA GLY A 249 13.38 -0.92 -34.55
C GLY A 249 13.54 0.36 -33.74
N LYS A 250 12.82 0.48 -32.65
CA LYS A 250 13.25 1.16 -31.42
C LYS A 250 12.84 0.30 -30.24
N PHE A 251 13.83 -0.35 -29.64
CA PHE A 251 13.69 -1.06 -28.35
C PHE A 251 13.21 -0.08 -27.28
N ARG A 252 11.94 -0.15 -26.90
CA ARG A 252 11.49 0.33 -25.62
C ARG A 252 11.72 -0.80 -24.63
N HIS A 253 12.56 -0.57 -23.64
CA HIS A 253 12.74 -1.44 -22.49
C HIS A 253 11.37 -1.64 -21.82
N ASP A 254 10.72 -2.79 -22.03
CA ASP A 254 9.50 -3.18 -21.32
C ASP A 254 9.91 -3.70 -19.93
N THR A 255 9.99 -2.80 -18.96
CA THR A 255 10.31 -3.11 -17.56
C THR A 255 9.13 -3.72 -16.78
N ARG A 256 8.07 -4.15 -17.48
CA ARG A 256 6.97 -4.88 -16.85
C ARG A 256 7.40 -6.31 -16.56
N GLY A 257 7.78 -6.56 -15.30
CA GLY A 257 8.18 -7.87 -14.82
C GLY A 257 7.13 -8.95 -15.12
N ALA A 258 7.56 -10.20 -15.19
CA ALA A 258 6.78 -11.38 -15.56
C ALA A 258 5.52 -11.64 -14.69
N SER A 259 5.39 -10.96 -13.54
CA SER A 259 4.30 -11.13 -12.56
C SER A 259 3.21 -10.05 -12.58
N ALA A 260 3.29 -9.05 -13.47
CA ALA A 260 2.22 -8.05 -13.62
C ALA A 260 0.90 -8.71 -14.02
N GLY A 261 -0.16 -8.46 -13.27
CA GLY A 261 -1.50 -9.04 -13.50
C GLY A 261 -1.81 -10.32 -12.70
N VAL A 262 -0.87 -10.79 -11.86
CA VAL A 262 -1.14 -11.90 -10.93
C VAL A 262 -2.02 -11.42 -9.79
N VAL A 263 -3.16 -12.09 -9.55
CA VAL A 263 -4.00 -11.89 -8.36
C VAL A 263 -4.19 -13.24 -7.66
N GLN A 264 -3.52 -13.39 -6.52
CA GLN A 264 -3.61 -14.56 -5.66
C GLN A 264 -4.59 -14.31 -4.52
N LEU A 265 -5.37 -15.30 -4.12
CA LEU A 265 -6.24 -15.26 -2.93
C LEU A 265 -5.75 -16.29 -1.93
N HIS A 266 -5.39 -15.81 -0.74
CA HIS A 266 -5.12 -16.61 0.44
C HIS A 266 -6.37 -16.62 1.34
N VAL A 267 -6.86 -17.80 1.67
CA VAL A 267 -8.05 -17.99 2.50
C VAL A 267 -7.63 -18.37 3.91
N GLN A 268 -7.92 -17.50 4.88
CA GLN A 268 -7.73 -17.78 6.31
C GLN A 268 -8.88 -18.64 6.81
N LYS A 269 -8.65 -19.95 6.92
CA LYS A 269 -9.71 -20.90 7.31
C LYS A 269 -10.13 -20.72 8.76
N GLY A 270 -11.43 -20.53 8.97
CA GLY A 270 -12.02 -20.34 10.29
C GLY A 270 -11.81 -18.94 10.88
N ALA A 271 -11.08 -18.06 10.20
CA ALA A 271 -10.85 -16.71 10.67
C ALA A 271 -12.05 -15.80 10.43
N SER A 272 -12.34 -14.92 11.40
CA SER A 272 -13.31 -13.84 11.29
C SER A 272 -12.61 -12.53 10.89
N HIS A 273 -13.36 -11.41 10.88
CA HIS A 273 -12.79 -10.10 10.52
C HIS A 273 -11.67 -9.65 11.47
N ASN A 274 -11.81 -9.94 12.76
CA ASN A 274 -10.89 -9.46 13.80
C ASN A 274 -10.21 -10.59 14.60
N VAL A 275 -10.50 -11.87 14.30
CA VAL A 275 -9.91 -13.02 15.00
C VAL A 275 -9.19 -13.89 13.99
N PHE A 276 -7.87 -13.75 13.96
CA PHE A 276 -6.92 -14.48 13.10
C PHE A 276 -5.53 -14.43 13.74
N ASP A 277 -4.65 -15.33 13.33
CA ASP A 277 -3.23 -15.26 13.69
C ASP A 277 -2.47 -14.35 12.71
N PHE A 278 -2.05 -13.17 13.17
CA PHE A 278 -1.37 -12.23 12.29
C PHE A 278 -0.09 -12.78 11.67
N TYR A 279 0.66 -13.59 12.41
CA TYR A 279 1.89 -14.19 11.90
C TYR A 279 1.58 -15.24 10.82
N GLY A 280 0.83 -16.29 11.15
CA GLY A 280 0.57 -17.40 10.26
C GLY A 280 -0.40 -17.09 9.13
N ASP A 281 -1.39 -16.25 9.40
CA ASP A 281 -2.47 -15.95 8.45
C ASP A 281 -2.21 -14.71 7.57
N VAL A 282 -1.21 -13.86 7.95
CA VAL A 282 -0.93 -12.60 7.22
C VAL A 282 0.55 -12.47 6.86
N ALA A 283 1.46 -12.42 7.84
CA ALA A 283 2.86 -12.10 7.59
C ALA A 283 3.58 -13.20 6.78
N ASP A 284 3.41 -14.48 7.13
CA ASP A 284 3.98 -15.59 6.38
C ASP A 284 3.41 -15.73 4.96
N PRO A 285 2.09 -15.64 4.72
CA PRO A 285 1.55 -15.57 3.37
C PRO A 285 2.09 -14.42 2.53
N ILE A 286 2.30 -13.23 3.11
CA ILE A 286 2.92 -12.10 2.41
C ILE A 286 4.37 -12.44 2.03
N ALA A 287 5.18 -12.93 2.98
CA ALA A 287 6.57 -13.31 2.72
C ALA A 287 6.67 -14.38 1.62
N SER A 288 5.82 -15.39 1.68
CA SER A 288 5.74 -16.47 0.69
C SER A 288 5.31 -15.96 -0.69
N PHE A 289 4.36 -15.02 -0.73
CA PHE A 289 3.89 -14.39 -1.96
C PHE A 289 4.99 -13.56 -2.63
N LEU A 290 5.68 -12.70 -1.87
CA LEU A 290 6.75 -11.85 -2.39
C LEU A 290 7.91 -12.68 -2.97
N LYS A 291 8.27 -13.78 -2.32
CA LYS A 291 9.29 -14.71 -2.83
C LYS A 291 8.85 -15.42 -4.11
N ARG A 292 7.60 -15.92 -4.14
CA ARG A 292 7.05 -16.69 -5.27
C ARG A 292 6.93 -15.88 -6.54
N HIS A 293 6.56 -14.61 -6.41
CA HIS A 293 6.34 -13.72 -7.54
C HIS A 293 7.55 -12.85 -7.87
N GLU A 294 8.72 -13.23 -7.31
CA GLU A 294 10.00 -12.57 -7.58
C GLU A 294 9.93 -11.05 -7.38
N CYS A 295 9.12 -10.61 -6.39
CA CYS A 295 9.05 -9.21 -6.04
C CYS A 295 10.43 -8.77 -5.50
N ALA A 296 11.08 -7.84 -6.19
CA ALA A 296 12.36 -7.33 -5.74
C ALA A 296 12.20 -6.64 -4.36
N PRO A 297 13.12 -6.84 -3.45
CA PRO A 297 14.30 -7.72 -3.39
C PRO A 297 14.06 -9.04 -2.65
N TRP A 298 12.79 -9.45 -2.43
CA TRP A 298 12.44 -10.64 -1.62
C TRP A 298 12.72 -11.97 -2.33
N HIS A 299 13.05 -11.95 -3.63
CA HIS A 299 13.48 -13.16 -4.35
C HIS A 299 14.89 -13.61 -3.91
N LYS A 300 15.28 -14.82 -4.29
CA LYS A 300 16.62 -15.34 -4.00
C LYS A 300 17.69 -14.47 -4.66
N GLY A 301 18.65 -14.00 -3.85
CA GLY A 301 19.78 -13.18 -4.32
C GLY A 301 19.46 -11.68 -4.42
N GLY A 302 18.29 -11.23 -3.98
CA GLY A 302 18.00 -9.79 -3.90
C GLY A 302 18.86 -9.14 -2.83
N GLU A 303 19.74 -8.21 -3.25
CA GLU A 303 20.58 -7.43 -2.34
C GLU A 303 19.72 -6.48 -1.49
N PRO A 304 20.06 -6.30 -0.21
CA PRO A 304 19.46 -5.25 0.60
C PRO A 304 19.69 -3.88 -0.05
N TRP A 305 18.70 -3.04 -0.03
CA TRP A 305 18.85 -1.66 -0.44
C TRP A 305 19.63 -0.91 0.63
N GLU A 306 20.67 -0.18 0.20
CA GLU A 306 21.38 0.74 1.09
C GLU A 306 20.60 2.04 1.18
N ALA A 307 19.91 2.22 2.30
CA ALA A 307 19.36 3.51 2.65
C ALA A 307 20.48 4.54 2.83
N MET A 308 20.16 5.80 2.59
CA MET A 308 20.99 6.90 3.02
C MET A 308 21.36 6.75 4.51
N ASP A 309 22.48 7.35 4.93
CA ASP A 309 22.79 7.57 6.33
C ASP A 309 21.64 8.37 6.99
N LEU A 310 20.63 7.64 7.45
CA LEU A 310 19.48 8.21 8.14
C LEU A 310 19.85 8.26 9.62
N ASP A 311 20.38 9.40 10.08
CA ASP A 311 20.52 9.62 11.49
C ASP A 311 19.12 9.82 12.13
N LEU A 312 18.60 8.73 12.69
CA LEU A 312 17.27 8.73 13.32
C LEU A 312 17.13 9.78 14.44
N ARG A 313 18.25 10.32 14.95
CA ARG A 313 18.24 11.40 15.95
C ARG A 313 17.84 12.75 15.35
N HIS A 314 18.05 12.93 14.04
CA HIS A 314 17.73 14.17 13.32
C HIS A 314 16.56 13.96 12.33
N LEU A 315 15.84 12.83 12.45
CA LEU A 315 14.75 12.52 11.54
C LEU A 315 13.65 13.59 11.57
N ASP A 316 13.26 14.07 12.74
CA ASP A 316 12.22 15.11 12.87
C ASP A 316 12.60 16.41 12.17
N ALA A 317 13.87 16.86 12.28
CA ALA A 317 14.34 18.04 11.56
C ALA A 317 14.29 17.84 10.04
N ARG A 318 14.70 16.67 9.54
CA ARG A 318 14.64 16.35 8.10
C ARG A 318 13.22 16.24 7.58
N VAL A 319 12.30 15.71 8.39
CA VAL A 319 10.85 15.65 8.04
C VAL A 319 10.28 17.06 7.97
N ALA A 320 10.66 17.95 8.89
CA ALA A 320 10.23 19.34 8.85
C ALA A 320 10.69 20.08 7.58
N GLU A 321 11.91 19.80 7.11
CA GLU A 321 12.45 20.34 5.85
C GLU A 321 11.79 19.74 4.60
N PHE A 322 11.28 18.51 4.69
CA PHE A 322 10.68 17.78 3.59
C PHE A 322 9.43 18.48 3.01
N GLY A 323 8.67 19.20 3.84
CA GLY A 323 7.48 19.93 3.43
C GLY A 323 6.33 19.03 2.93
N PRO A 324 5.14 19.58 2.74
CA PRO A 324 3.98 18.80 2.28
C PRO A 324 4.04 18.43 0.79
N GLY A 325 4.93 19.06 0.01
CA GLY A 325 4.98 18.97 -1.45
C GLY A 325 3.77 19.65 -2.10
N ASP A 326 3.94 20.12 -3.32
CA ASP A 326 2.83 20.65 -4.09
C ASP A 326 1.99 19.52 -4.67
N MET A 327 0.69 19.55 -4.43
CA MET A 327 -0.24 18.56 -5.01
C MET A 327 -0.24 18.59 -6.54
N GLU A 328 0.18 19.71 -7.15
CA GLU A 328 0.24 19.92 -8.61
C GLU A 328 1.48 19.30 -9.26
N GLU A 329 2.58 19.12 -8.54
CA GLU A 329 3.83 18.53 -9.09
C GLU A 329 3.75 17.01 -9.25
N TYR A 330 2.76 16.35 -8.61
CA TYR A 330 2.52 14.94 -8.82
C TYR A 330 1.33 14.72 -9.74
N PRO A 331 1.49 13.88 -10.78
CA PRO A 331 0.42 13.62 -11.76
C PRO A 331 -0.84 12.96 -11.17
N PHE A 332 -1.00 13.01 -9.86
CA PHE A 332 -2.14 12.45 -9.13
C PHE A 332 -3.28 13.45 -8.88
N ALA A 333 -3.03 14.77 -9.02
CA ALA A 333 -4.00 15.82 -8.67
C ALA A 333 -5.18 15.96 -9.66
N ASN A 334 -5.07 15.42 -10.88
CA ASN A 334 -6.04 15.68 -11.97
C ASN A 334 -6.85 14.45 -12.40
N MET A 335 -7.08 13.47 -11.54
CA MET A 335 -7.94 12.31 -11.85
C MET A 335 -9.15 12.26 -10.90
N SER A 336 -10.02 13.28 -11.00
CA SER A 336 -11.38 13.25 -10.45
C SER A 336 -12.30 12.39 -11.32
#